data_5a53431f2c56dd484d816c225c7da31d
#
_entry.id   5a53431f2c56dd484d816c225c7da31d
#
_cell.length_a   1.000
_cell.length_b   1.000
_cell.length_c   1.000
_cell.angle_alpha   90.00
_cell.angle_beta   90.00
_cell.angle_gamma   90.00
#
_symmetry.space_group_name_H-M   'P 1'
#
loop_
_entity.id
_entity.type
_entity.pdbx_description
1 polymer ?
#
loop_
_entity_poly.entity_id
_entity_poly.type
_entity_poly.pdbx_seq_one_letter_code
_entity_poly.pdbx_strand_id
1 'polypeptide(L)'
;MKKTNLVTLLSLCFIVVAVILFMFLWKTPSASSGTKTESNSTTQSNIITTPKDTPEDTSSTETEGSSEASTSTIETSTTEDITTQPKSDISMADALFIGDSRTVGLMEYAGIDGADYFCTVGMSVYNIHKNSVSVPNVGKVTLTELLNGKKYGKIYIMLGINEVGYKFSSTVEKYSELIEFIKDKQPDAVIFIQANLHVSKSRSDSDKVVNNTAINGLNAELAKLADGKSLFYLDANILFDDEAGGLSADKSGDSTHLYAKYYREWGEWIIRQTASLIGEG
;
A
#
# COMPACT_ATOMS: atom_id res chain seq x y z
N MET A 1 -22.15 42.84 3.25
CA MET A 1 -22.91 41.55 3.03
C MET A 1 -22.47 40.97 1.70
N LYS A 2 -21.73 39.84 1.70
CA LYS A 2 -21.26 39.15 0.48
C LYS A 2 -22.44 38.40 -0.13
N LYS A 3 -22.74 38.68 -1.40
CA LYS A 3 -23.76 37.94 -2.17
C LYS A 3 -23.21 36.54 -2.42
N THR A 4 -23.69 35.54 -1.69
CA THR A 4 -23.49 34.13 -2.02
C THR A 4 -24.23 33.83 -3.31
N ASN A 5 -23.52 33.35 -4.33
CA ASN A 5 -24.13 33.05 -5.62
C ASN A 5 -25.14 31.91 -5.48
N LEU A 6 -26.34 32.12 -5.98
CA LEU A 6 -27.46 31.17 -6.01
C LEU A 6 -27.05 29.79 -6.57
N VAL A 7 -26.09 29.76 -7.48
CA VAL A 7 -25.52 28.54 -8.07
C VAL A 7 -24.79 27.68 -7.03
N THR A 8 -24.05 28.29 -6.08
CA THR A 8 -23.33 27.55 -5.02
C THR A 8 -24.31 26.94 -4.01
N LEU A 9 -25.43 27.63 -3.72
CA LEU A 9 -26.45 27.13 -2.82
C LEU A 9 -27.23 25.94 -3.45
N LEU A 10 -27.55 26.02 -4.74
CA LEU A 10 -28.21 24.94 -5.48
C LEU A 10 -27.31 23.70 -5.60
N SER A 11 -26.00 23.87 -5.81
CA SER A 11 -25.06 22.76 -5.87
C SER A 11 -24.97 22.01 -4.53
N LEU A 12 -24.96 22.73 -3.41
CA LEU A 12 -24.92 22.12 -2.08
C LEU A 12 -26.19 21.31 -1.78
N CYS A 13 -27.37 21.81 -2.19
CA CYS A 13 -28.63 21.10 -2.02
C CYS A 13 -28.68 19.80 -2.82
N PHE A 14 -28.15 19.76 -4.04
CA PHE A 14 -28.11 18.54 -4.85
C PHE A 14 -27.22 17.45 -4.22
N ILE A 15 -26.07 17.82 -3.63
CA ILE A 15 -25.18 16.87 -2.95
C ILE A 15 -25.87 16.26 -1.72
N VAL A 16 -26.56 17.07 -0.92
CA VAL A 16 -27.27 16.59 0.28
C VAL A 16 -28.43 15.65 -0.08
N VAL A 17 -29.20 15.95 -1.13
CA VAL A 17 -30.29 15.09 -1.60
C VAL A 17 -29.76 13.76 -2.16
N ALA A 18 -28.63 13.77 -2.89
CA ALA A 18 -28.00 12.56 -3.41
C ALA A 18 -27.50 11.63 -2.29
N VAL A 19 -26.93 12.18 -1.23
CA VAL A 19 -26.46 11.41 -0.06
C VAL A 19 -27.62 10.79 0.71
N ILE A 20 -28.73 11.52 0.87
CA ILE A 20 -29.93 11.01 1.55
C ILE A 20 -30.58 9.88 0.74
N LEU A 21 -30.68 10.01 -0.59
CA LEU A 21 -31.22 8.98 -1.47
C LEU A 21 -30.33 7.72 -1.46
N PHE A 22 -29.00 7.87 -1.42
CA PHE A 22 -28.07 6.75 -1.33
C PHE A 22 -28.20 5.99 0.00
N MET A 23 -28.42 6.69 1.13
CA MET A 23 -28.66 6.05 2.43
C MET A 23 -30.00 5.31 2.50
N PHE A 24 -31.03 5.76 1.77
CA PHE A 24 -32.31 5.08 1.71
C PHE A 24 -32.29 3.81 0.85
N LEU A 25 -31.54 3.79 -0.23
CA LEU A 25 -31.42 2.62 -1.12
C LEU A 25 -30.64 1.46 -0.49
N TRP A 26 -29.82 1.72 0.53
CA TRP A 26 -29.05 0.69 1.23
C TRP A 26 -29.79 0.02 2.41
N LYS A 27 -31.00 0.46 2.72
CA LYS A 27 -31.73 0.02 3.92
C LYS A 27 -32.92 -0.93 3.65
N THR A 28 -33.02 -1.55 2.47
CA THR A 28 -34.07 -2.54 2.19
C THR A 28 -33.50 -3.97 2.40
N PRO A 29 -33.97 -4.72 3.42
CA PRO A 29 -33.61 -6.13 3.55
C PRO A 29 -34.41 -6.95 2.51
N SER A 30 -33.70 -7.77 1.75
CA SER A 30 -34.26 -8.74 0.83
C SER A 30 -35.01 -9.83 1.61
N ALA A 31 -36.29 -9.97 1.38
CA ALA A 31 -37.10 -11.06 1.93
C ALA A 31 -36.85 -12.35 1.15
N SER A 32 -36.33 -13.37 1.84
CA SER A 32 -36.19 -14.74 1.32
C SER A 32 -37.45 -15.53 1.66
N SER A 33 -38.15 -16.03 0.65
CA SER A 33 -39.26 -16.98 0.80
C SER A 33 -38.68 -18.41 0.95
N GLY A 34 -39.03 -19.07 2.06
CA GLY A 34 -38.66 -20.43 2.31
C GLY A 34 -39.56 -21.44 1.60
N THR A 35 -39.01 -22.57 1.22
CA THR A 35 -39.76 -23.80 0.98
C THR A 35 -39.13 -24.95 1.75
N LYS A 36 -39.91 -25.55 2.66
CA LYS A 36 -39.55 -26.73 3.43
C LYS A 36 -39.59 -27.98 2.54
N THR A 37 -38.69 -28.92 2.75
CA THR A 37 -38.96 -30.35 2.59
C THR A 37 -38.21 -31.08 3.67
N GLU A 38 -38.98 -31.83 4.47
CA GLU A 38 -38.55 -32.80 5.49
C GLU A 38 -38.08 -34.13 4.83
N SER A 39 -37.08 -34.79 5.39
CA SER A 39 -37.17 -36.22 5.64
C SER A 39 -36.11 -36.71 6.63
N ASN A 40 -36.60 -37.50 7.55
CA ASN A 40 -36.02 -38.26 8.66
C ASN A 40 -34.87 -39.22 8.32
N SER A 41 -33.98 -39.46 9.30
CA SER A 41 -33.86 -40.64 10.20
C SER A 41 -32.45 -40.70 10.79
N THR A 42 -32.34 -40.69 12.08
CA THR A 42 -32.26 -41.72 13.10
C THR A 42 -30.84 -42.29 13.38
N THR A 43 -30.37 -41.93 14.63
CA THR A 43 -29.73 -42.80 15.67
C THR A 43 -28.32 -43.32 15.44
N GLN A 44 -27.34 -43.15 16.31
CA GLN A 44 -27.13 -43.49 17.72
C GLN A 44 -25.77 -43.05 18.22
N SER A 45 -25.78 -42.50 19.41
CA SER A 45 -24.96 -42.64 20.62
C SER A 45 -23.69 -43.49 20.58
N ASN A 46 -22.61 -42.99 21.15
CA ASN A 46 -22.05 -43.59 22.38
C ASN A 46 -21.01 -42.65 23.04
N ILE A 47 -21.24 -42.53 24.33
CA ILE A 47 -20.49 -41.95 25.43
C ILE A 47 -19.30 -42.89 25.75
N ILE A 48 -18.19 -42.33 26.30
CA ILE A 48 -17.47 -42.80 27.52
C ILE A 48 -16.11 -42.06 27.66
N THR A 49 -16.06 -41.21 28.65
CA THR A 49 -15.28 -41.06 29.88
C THR A 49 -13.80 -40.70 29.82
N THR A 50 -13.55 -39.58 30.55
CA THR A 50 -12.30 -39.15 31.23
C THR A 50 -11.90 -40.16 32.34
N PRO A 51 -10.62 -40.18 32.79
CA PRO A 51 -10.20 -39.47 34.01
C PRO A 51 -8.81 -38.86 33.87
N LYS A 52 -8.59 -37.70 34.40
CA LYS A 52 -8.04 -37.12 35.65
C LYS A 52 -6.99 -38.00 36.31
N ASP A 53 -5.78 -37.45 36.48
CA ASP A 53 -5.02 -37.40 37.71
C ASP A 53 -3.72 -36.57 37.55
N THR A 54 -3.57 -35.57 38.43
CA THR A 54 -2.35 -34.98 38.91
C THR A 54 -2.02 -35.69 40.24
N PRO A 55 -0.75 -35.82 40.75
CA PRO A 55 -0.15 -34.72 41.48
C PRO A 55 1.41 -34.64 41.56
N GLU A 56 1.90 -33.45 42.01
CA GLU A 56 2.97 -33.18 42.98
C GLU A 56 4.38 -33.80 42.76
N ASP A 57 5.45 -33.21 43.05
CA ASP A 57 5.98 -32.11 43.92
C ASP A 57 7.51 -32.29 44.04
N THR A 58 8.19 -31.31 44.58
CA THR A 58 9.49 -31.27 45.31
C THR A 58 10.74 -30.84 44.49
N SER A 59 11.18 -29.63 44.76
CA SER A 59 12.14 -29.16 45.80
C SER A 59 13.56 -28.85 45.33
N SER A 60 13.88 -27.56 45.42
CA SER A 60 15.07 -26.91 45.98
C SER A 60 16.48 -27.39 45.63
N THR A 61 17.37 -26.46 45.28
CA THR A 61 18.51 -26.09 46.13
C THR A 61 19.19 -24.81 45.57
N GLU A 62 19.36 -23.86 46.47
CA GLU A 62 20.20 -22.66 46.36
C GLU A 62 21.69 -23.04 46.33
N THR A 63 22.51 -22.22 45.65
CA THR A 63 23.87 -21.98 46.14
C THR A 63 24.32 -20.58 45.73
N GLU A 64 24.60 -19.78 46.74
CA GLU A 64 25.24 -18.47 46.67
C GLU A 64 26.72 -18.59 46.26
N GLY A 65 27.26 -17.49 45.71
CA GLY A 65 28.70 -17.33 45.53
C GLY A 65 29.08 -15.98 44.96
N SER A 66 29.08 -14.96 45.75
CA SER A 66 30.04 -13.91 46.12
C SER A 66 30.92 -13.29 44.99
N SER A 67 30.77 -11.95 44.84
CA SER A 67 31.80 -10.89 44.88
C SER A 67 32.88 -10.86 43.82
N GLU A 68 32.90 -9.79 43.00
CA GLU A 68 33.93 -8.74 43.12
C GLU A 68 33.59 -7.50 42.28
N ALA A 69 33.75 -6.34 42.89
CA ALA A 69 33.61 -5.02 42.29
C ALA A 69 34.82 -4.67 41.44
N SER A 70 34.59 -4.15 40.27
CA SER A 70 35.58 -3.36 39.54
C SER A 70 34.95 -2.08 39.03
N THR A 71 35.32 -1.01 39.67
CA THR A 71 35.13 0.39 39.28
C THR A 71 35.86 0.65 37.97
N SER A 72 35.14 1.03 36.92
CA SER A 72 35.75 1.68 35.77
C SER A 72 34.88 2.86 35.34
N THR A 73 35.48 3.99 35.44
CA THR A 73 35.33 5.33 34.92
C THR A 73 34.22 5.53 33.88
N ILE A 74 33.32 6.44 34.22
CA ILE A 74 32.32 7.04 33.36
C ILE A 74 33.06 7.91 32.35
N GLU A 75 33.21 7.43 31.12
CA GLU A 75 33.44 8.31 29.97
C GLU A 75 32.10 8.80 29.45
N THR A 76 31.92 10.08 29.55
CA THR A 76 30.81 10.85 28.95
C THR A 76 30.90 10.70 27.43
N SER A 77 30.17 9.75 26.83
CA SER A 77 29.99 9.74 25.39
C SER A 77 28.97 10.80 25.04
N THR A 78 29.46 11.82 24.40
CA THR A 78 28.75 12.86 23.67
C THR A 78 27.58 12.26 22.91
N THR A 79 26.38 12.76 23.20
CA THR A 79 25.17 12.53 22.40
C THR A 79 25.44 13.10 21.01
N GLU A 80 25.83 12.25 20.06
CA GLU A 80 25.84 12.64 18.67
C GLU A 80 24.39 12.82 18.22
N ASP A 81 24.09 14.06 17.88
CA ASP A 81 22.87 14.58 17.30
C ASP A 81 22.55 13.81 16.00
N ILE A 82 21.54 12.91 16.07
CA ILE A 82 21.04 12.20 14.91
C ILE A 82 20.16 13.16 14.12
N THR A 83 20.76 14.17 13.50
CA THR A 83 20.04 15.06 12.58
C THR A 83 20.99 15.63 11.55
N THR A 84 21.20 14.89 10.48
CA THR A 84 21.34 15.41 9.09
C THR A 84 21.75 14.24 8.19
N GLN A 85 20.75 13.45 7.78
CA GLN A 85 20.91 12.68 6.55
C GLN A 85 21.00 13.75 5.42
N PRO A 86 21.96 13.65 4.52
CA PRO A 86 22.06 14.61 3.42
C PRO A 86 20.74 14.58 2.64
N LYS A 87 20.13 15.75 2.50
CA LYS A 87 18.99 15.96 1.61
C LYS A 87 19.51 15.59 0.21
N SER A 88 19.02 14.50 -0.38
CA SER A 88 19.40 14.16 -1.74
C SER A 88 18.93 15.27 -2.67
N ASP A 89 19.86 15.91 -3.38
CA ASP A 89 19.57 17.04 -4.27
C ASP A 89 18.90 16.63 -5.59
N ILE A 90 18.39 15.36 -5.67
CA ILE A 90 17.74 14.91 -6.89
C ILE A 90 16.39 15.61 -7.10
N SER A 91 16.24 16.27 -8.26
CA SER A 91 14.98 16.90 -8.63
C SER A 91 13.92 15.87 -8.98
N MET A 92 12.70 16.07 -8.53
CA MET A 92 11.54 15.26 -8.90
C MET A 92 10.61 15.98 -9.91
N ALA A 93 11.03 17.12 -10.45
CA ALA A 93 10.22 17.93 -11.39
C ALA A 93 9.97 17.22 -12.74
N ASP A 94 10.76 16.22 -13.08
CA ASP A 94 10.60 15.34 -14.25
C ASP A 94 10.09 13.94 -13.88
N ALA A 95 9.51 13.80 -12.69
CA ALA A 95 8.96 12.52 -12.23
C ALA A 95 7.47 12.40 -12.56
N LEU A 96 7.06 11.19 -12.92
CA LEU A 96 5.66 10.77 -13.07
C LEU A 96 5.37 9.59 -12.15
N PHE A 97 4.36 9.71 -11.32
CA PHE A 97 3.83 8.60 -10.51
C PHE A 97 2.56 8.05 -11.14
N ILE A 98 2.55 6.76 -11.41
CA ILE A 98 1.42 6.02 -12.00
C ILE A 98 0.93 5.02 -10.97
N GLY A 99 -0.37 5.03 -10.61
CA GLY A 99 -0.87 4.06 -9.66
C GLY A 99 -2.31 4.21 -9.21
N ASP A 100 -2.64 3.43 -8.20
CA ASP A 100 -3.96 3.32 -7.60
C ASP A 100 -4.18 4.29 -6.42
N SER A 101 -5.11 3.95 -5.50
CA SER A 101 -5.45 4.76 -4.33
C SER A 101 -4.25 5.08 -3.42
N ARG A 102 -3.23 4.23 -3.37
CA ARG A 102 -2.02 4.46 -2.58
C ARG A 102 -1.15 5.55 -3.21
N THR A 103 -1.10 5.58 -4.54
CA THR A 103 -0.45 6.66 -5.28
C THR A 103 -1.23 7.97 -5.18
N VAL A 104 -2.57 7.92 -5.06
CA VAL A 104 -3.38 9.11 -4.71
C VAL A 104 -2.95 9.66 -3.35
N GLY A 105 -2.72 8.80 -2.36
CA GLY A 105 -2.19 9.22 -1.06
C GLY A 105 -0.80 9.85 -1.15
N LEU A 106 0.10 9.33 -1.99
CA LEU A 106 1.39 9.97 -2.27
C LEU A 106 1.20 11.37 -2.87
N MET A 107 0.31 11.52 -3.85
CA MET A 107 0.00 12.81 -4.46
C MET A 107 -0.49 13.85 -3.43
N GLU A 108 -1.36 13.41 -2.51
CA GLU A 108 -2.02 14.32 -1.56
C GLU A 108 -1.14 14.67 -0.35
N TYR A 109 -0.27 13.74 0.11
CA TYR A 109 0.36 13.86 1.42
C TYR A 109 1.89 13.72 1.43
N ALA A 110 2.53 13.23 0.36
CA ALA A 110 3.97 12.99 0.39
C ALA A 110 4.80 14.27 0.28
N GLY A 111 4.28 15.33 -0.36
CA GLY A 111 5.01 16.59 -0.55
C GLY A 111 6.21 16.45 -1.50
N ILE A 112 6.08 15.64 -2.56
CA ILE A 112 7.09 15.51 -3.61
C ILE A 112 6.87 16.63 -4.63
N ASP A 113 7.67 17.66 -4.52
CA ASP A 113 7.51 18.87 -5.32
C ASP A 113 7.82 18.67 -6.81
N GLY A 114 6.93 19.18 -7.65
CA GLY A 114 7.09 19.23 -9.10
C GLY A 114 6.74 17.93 -9.85
N ALA A 115 6.51 16.82 -9.15
CA ALA A 115 6.11 15.56 -9.77
C ALA A 115 4.68 15.60 -10.33
N ASP A 116 4.46 14.90 -11.44
CA ASP A 116 3.12 14.64 -11.96
C ASP A 116 2.58 13.29 -11.44
N TYR A 117 1.24 13.18 -11.42
CA TYR A 117 0.57 11.98 -10.93
C TYR A 117 -0.53 11.53 -11.90
N PHE A 118 -0.38 10.35 -12.46
CA PHE A 118 -1.43 9.68 -13.23
C PHE A 118 -2.01 8.55 -12.36
N CYS A 119 -2.90 8.90 -11.46
CA CYS A 119 -3.42 7.98 -10.46
C CYS A 119 -4.92 8.19 -10.20
N THR A 120 -5.61 7.12 -9.86
CA THR A 120 -6.99 7.16 -9.39
C THR A 120 -7.32 5.90 -8.57
N VAL A 121 -8.30 6.01 -7.67
CA VAL A 121 -8.79 4.87 -6.90
C VAL A 121 -9.25 3.75 -7.83
N GLY A 122 -8.81 2.51 -7.58
CA GLY A 122 -9.18 1.35 -8.38
C GLY A 122 -8.45 1.23 -9.72
N MET A 123 -7.40 2.04 -9.97
CA MET A 123 -6.57 1.86 -11.16
C MET A 123 -5.89 0.49 -11.12
N SER A 124 -5.77 -0.13 -12.29
CA SER A 124 -5.19 -1.44 -12.49
C SER A 124 -4.51 -1.55 -13.86
N VAL A 125 -3.63 -2.52 -14.06
CA VAL A 125 -3.02 -2.77 -15.37
C VAL A 125 -4.05 -3.11 -16.46
N TYR A 126 -5.25 -3.54 -16.06
CA TYR A 126 -6.34 -3.90 -16.98
C TYR A 126 -7.18 -2.70 -17.44
N ASN A 127 -7.16 -1.59 -16.70
CA ASN A 127 -7.98 -0.43 -17.00
C ASN A 127 -7.19 0.86 -17.29
N ILE A 128 -5.89 0.88 -17.05
CA ILE A 128 -5.04 2.09 -17.12
C ILE A 128 -5.12 2.81 -18.46
N HIS A 129 -5.16 2.09 -19.57
CA HIS A 129 -5.26 2.68 -20.92
C HIS A 129 -6.66 3.25 -21.24
N LYS A 130 -7.67 2.90 -20.44
CA LYS A 130 -9.06 3.37 -20.62
C LYS A 130 -9.38 4.56 -19.71
N ASN A 131 -8.56 4.79 -18.69
CA ASN A 131 -8.76 5.86 -17.73
C ASN A 131 -8.31 7.21 -18.29
N SER A 132 -9.08 8.25 -17.98
CA SER A 132 -8.64 9.64 -18.11
C SER A 132 -8.56 10.23 -16.72
N VAL A 133 -7.41 10.78 -16.37
CA VAL A 133 -7.09 11.32 -15.04
C VAL A 133 -6.84 12.81 -15.13
N SER A 134 -7.28 13.56 -14.14
CA SER A 134 -6.92 14.98 -14.02
C SER A 134 -5.52 15.10 -13.41
N VAL A 135 -4.55 15.44 -14.25
CA VAL A 135 -3.16 15.68 -13.84
C VAL A 135 -3.01 17.18 -13.55
N PRO A 136 -2.50 17.60 -12.38
CA PRO A 136 -2.29 19.01 -12.06
C PRO A 136 -1.49 19.71 -13.16
N ASN A 137 -1.90 20.92 -13.52
CA ASN A 137 -1.28 21.78 -14.56
C ASN A 137 -1.30 21.20 -16.00
N VAL A 138 -1.82 19.99 -16.22
CA VAL A 138 -1.97 19.37 -17.56
C VAL A 138 -3.45 19.31 -17.97
N GLY A 139 -4.33 18.95 -17.02
CA GLY A 139 -5.75 18.76 -17.29
C GLY A 139 -6.14 17.28 -17.32
N LYS A 140 -7.34 16.99 -17.85
CA LYS A 140 -7.85 15.63 -17.96
C LYS A 140 -7.30 14.95 -19.20
N VAL A 141 -6.44 13.95 -19.00
CA VAL A 141 -5.73 13.25 -20.07
C VAL A 141 -5.75 11.75 -19.87
N THR A 142 -5.58 10.99 -20.95
CA THR A 142 -5.22 9.56 -20.91
C THR A 142 -3.71 9.41 -20.68
N LEU A 143 -3.26 8.21 -20.30
CA LEU A 143 -1.83 7.93 -20.17
C LEU A 143 -1.07 8.20 -21.49
N THR A 144 -1.66 7.82 -22.62
CA THR A 144 -1.09 8.05 -23.96
C THR A 144 -0.92 9.53 -24.26
N GLU A 145 -1.92 10.35 -23.98
CA GLU A 145 -1.84 11.80 -24.20
C GLU A 145 -0.79 12.43 -23.29
N LEU A 146 -0.73 12.02 -22.03
CA LEU A 146 0.26 12.51 -21.07
C LEU A 146 1.69 12.21 -21.53
N LEU A 147 1.97 10.94 -21.85
CA LEU A 147 3.32 10.52 -22.28
C LEU A 147 3.74 11.06 -23.64
N ASN A 148 2.79 11.41 -24.52
CA ASN A 148 3.10 12.09 -25.79
C ASN A 148 3.31 13.60 -25.58
N GLY A 149 2.67 14.20 -24.57
CA GLY A 149 2.67 15.65 -24.35
C GLY A 149 3.81 16.16 -23.47
N LYS A 150 4.42 15.31 -22.62
CA LYS A 150 5.47 15.68 -21.69
C LYS A 150 6.54 14.59 -21.62
N LYS A 151 7.81 15.02 -21.48
CA LYS A 151 8.93 14.11 -21.22
C LYS A 151 9.20 13.98 -19.74
N TYR A 152 9.46 12.74 -19.32
CA TYR A 152 9.78 12.37 -17.94
C TYR A 152 11.15 11.70 -17.88
N GLY A 153 11.95 12.04 -16.89
CA GLY A 153 13.24 11.39 -16.61
C GLY A 153 13.07 10.21 -15.66
N LYS A 154 12.01 10.24 -14.84
CA LYS A 154 11.71 9.21 -13.82
C LYS A 154 10.24 8.84 -13.84
N ILE A 155 9.92 7.54 -13.91
CA ILE A 155 8.53 7.06 -13.91
C ILE A 155 8.39 5.97 -12.84
N TYR A 156 7.49 6.18 -11.89
CA TYR A 156 7.19 5.26 -10.79
C TYR A 156 5.86 4.60 -11.03
N ILE A 157 5.80 3.27 -10.92
CA ILE A 157 4.58 2.49 -11.16
C ILE A 157 4.25 1.67 -9.91
N MET A 158 3.07 1.86 -9.34
CA MET A 158 2.53 1.02 -8.28
C MET A 158 1.10 0.60 -8.62
N LEU A 159 0.97 -0.60 -9.14
CA LEU A 159 -0.29 -1.27 -9.46
C LEU A 159 -0.18 -2.73 -8.98
N GLY A 160 -1.31 -3.37 -8.75
CA GLY A 160 -1.31 -4.78 -8.39
C GLY A 160 -2.25 -5.15 -7.26
N ILE A 161 -2.50 -4.26 -6.29
CA ILE A 161 -3.40 -4.57 -5.17
C ILE A 161 -4.83 -4.85 -5.64
N ASN A 162 -5.27 -4.18 -6.69
CA ASN A 162 -6.59 -4.38 -7.30
C ASN A 162 -6.65 -5.62 -8.19
N GLU A 163 -5.51 -6.23 -8.47
CA GLU A 163 -5.32 -7.41 -9.31
C GLU A 163 -4.98 -8.68 -8.53
N VAL A 164 -4.80 -8.60 -7.21
CA VAL A 164 -4.36 -9.74 -6.39
C VAL A 164 -5.29 -10.96 -6.52
N GLY A 165 -6.58 -10.74 -6.82
CA GLY A 165 -7.54 -11.82 -7.10
C GLY A 165 -7.47 -12.44 -8.49
N TYR A 166 -6.63 -11.91 -9.38
CA TYR A 166 -6.47 -12.40 -10.75
C TYR A 166 -5.33 -13.42 -10.85
N LYS A 167 -5.22 -14.08 -12.02
CA LYS A 167 -4.10 -14.98 -12.29
C LYS A 167 -2.81 -14.15 -12.41
N PHE A 168 -1.82 -14.39 -11.56
CA PHE A 168 -0.58 -13.63 -11.50
C PHE A 168 0.15 -13.54 -12.83
N SER A 169 0.27 -14.65 -13.59
CA SER A 169 0.92 -14.63 -14.89
C SER A 169 0.27 -13.63 -15.86
N SER A 170 -1.07 -13.51 -15.84
CA SER A 170 -1.78 -12.55 -16.69
C SER A 170 -1.60 -11.11 -16.22
N THR A 171 -1.54 -10.89 -14.91
CA THR A 171 -1.25 -9.57 -14.33
C THR A 171 0.17 -9.12 -14.66
N VAL A 172 1.16 -10.02 -14.51
CA VAL A 172 2.57 -9.73 -14.83
C VAL A 172 2.76 -9.48 -16.33
N GLU A 173 2.09 -10.25 -17.20
CA GLU A 173 2.08 -9.99 -18.65
C GLU A 173 1.57 -8.58 -18.96
N LYS A 174 0.43 -8.18 -18.39
CA LYS A 174 -0.12 -6.82 -18.56
C LYS A 174 0.77 -5.74 -17.97
N TYR A 175 1.46 -6.02 -16.89
CA TYR A 175 2.44 -5.11 -16.31
C TYR A 175 3.65 -4.94 -17.23
N SER A 176 4.13 -6.03 -17.83
CA SER A 176 5.21 -6.00 -18.83
C SER A 176 4.82 -5.22 -20.07
N GLU A 177 3.58 -5.43 -20.58
CA GLU A 177 3.04 -4.64 -21.71
C GLU A 177 3.00 -3.13 -21.39
N LEU A 178 2.61 -2.77 -20.16
CA LEU A 178 2.61 -1.38 -19.70
C LEU A 178 4.03 -0.79 -19.66
N ILE A 179 5.00 -1.53 -19.16
CA ILE A 179 6.40 -1.11 -19.12
C ILE A 179 6.94 -0.88 -20.53
N GLU A 180 6.72 -1.81 -21.45
CA GLU A 180 7.17 -1.65 -22.84
C GLU A 180 6.46 -0.48 -23.53
N PHE A 181 5.17 -0.26 -23.27
CA PHE A 181 4.46 0.90 -23.75
C PHE A 181 5.07 2.22 -23.23
N ILE A 182 5.45 2.26 -21.96
CA ILE A 182 6.09 3.43 -21.37
C ILE A 182 7.49 3.66 -21.99
N LYS A 183 8.30 2.62 -22.15
CA LYS A 183 9.63 2.70 -22.79
C LYS A 183 9.53 3.19 -24.22
N ASP A 184 8.51 2.78 -24.99
CA ASP A 184 8.28 3.29 -26.36
C ASP A 184 8.02 4.80 -26.38
N LYS A 185 7.27 5.33 -25.41
CA LYS A 185 6.93 6.76 -25.34
C LYS A 185 8.02 7.61 -24.65
N GLN A 186 8.77 7.02 -23.75
CA GLN A 186 9.74 7.66 -22.86
C GLN A 186 11.04 6.84 -22.81
N PRO A 187 11.78 6.73 -23.95
CA PRO A 187 12.94 5.83 -24.06
C PRO A 187 14.10 6.20 -23.14
N ASP A 188 14.18 7.47 -22.71
CA ASP A 188 15.25 7.98 -21.85
C ASP A 188 14.86 7.95 -20.36
N ALA A 189 13.64 7.55 -20.02
CA ALA A 189 13.18 7.52 -18.64
C ALA A 189 13.72 6.30 -17.87
N VAL A 190 14.13 6.53 -16.64
CA VAL A 190 14.34 5.45 -15.67
C VAL A 190 13.00 5.09 -15.04
N ILE A 191 12.68 3.79 -15.03
CA ILE A 191 11.41 3.29 -14.51
C ILE A 191 11.64 2.60 -13.17
N PHE A 192 10.77 2.88 -12.20
CA PHE A 192 10.77 2.28 -10.87
C PHE A 192 9.45 1.55 -10.64
N ILE A 193 9.49 0.22 -10.52
CA ILE A 193 8.36 -0.58 -10.06
C ILE A 193 8.36 -0.50 -8.54
N GLN A 194 7.29 -0.02 -7.94
CA GLN A 194 7.11 -0.05 -6.50
C GLN A 194 6.34 -1.30 -6.08
N ALA A 195 6.82 -1.97 -5.03
CA ALA A 195 6.11 -3.07 -4.38
C ALA A 195 4.71 -2.63 -3.94
N ASN A 196 3.73 -3.49 -4.07
CA ASN A 196 2.47 -3.29 -3.41
C ASN A 196 2.69 -3.36 -1.90
N LEU A 197 2.25 -2.34 -1.16
CA LEU A 197 2.31 -2.36 0.29
C LEU A 197 1.44 -3.50 0.83
N HIS A 198 1.90 -4.11 1.91
CA HIS A 198 1.14 -5.12 2.62
C HIS A 198 -0.15 -4.54 3.21
N VAL A 199 -1.08 -5.40 3.52
CA VAL A 199 -2.22 -5.11 4.37
C VAL A 199 -1.90 -5.53 5.81
N SER A 200 -2.65 -5.05 6.81
CA SER A 200 -2.43 -5.48 8.19
C SER A 200 -2.59 -7.00 8.33
N LYS A 201 -1.93 -7.57 9.36
CA LYS A 201 -2.07 -8.99 9.65
C LYS A 201 -3.52 -9.42 9.82
N SER A 202 -4.34 -8.63 10.52
CA SER A 202 -5.75 -8.94 10.75
C SER A 202 -6.56 -9.01 9.44
N ARG A 203 -6.30 -8.10 8.50
CA ARG A 203 -6.91 -8.17 7.17
C ARG A 203 -6.39 -9.34 6.38
N SER A 204 -5.09 -9.56 6.36
CA SER A 204 -4.47 -10.67 5.65
C SER A 204 -5.02 -12.04 6.09
N ASP A 205 -5.25 -12.21 7.39
CA ASP A 205 -5.78 -13.47 7.95
C ASP A 205 -7.26 -13.69 7.60
N SER A 206 -8.03 -12.61 7.39
CA SER A 206 -9.48 -12.67 7.17
C SER A 206 -9.89 -12.60 5.69
N ASP A 207 -9.08 -12.00 4.83
CA ASP A 207 -9.39 -11.79 3.41
C ASP A 207 -8.74 -12.90 2.55
N LYS A 208 -9.58 -13.70 1.89
CA LYS A 208 -9.11 -14.81 1.05
C LYS A 208 -8.45 -14.36 -0.25
N VAL A 209 -8.66 -13.11 -0.65
CA VAL A 209 -8.17 -12.55 -1.91
C VAL A 209 -7.05 -11.56 -1.65
N VAL A 210 -7.31 -10.51 -0.88
CA VAL A 210 -6.32 -9.47 -0.57
C VAL A 210 -5.62 -9.82 0.75
N ASN A 211 -4.60 -10.65 0.65
CA ASN A 211 -3.77 -11.07 1.79
C ASN A 211 -2.28 -10.98 1.45
N ASN A 212 -1.43 -10.95 2.48
CA ASN A 212 0.00 -10.73 2.29
C ASN A 212 0.71 -11.88 1.56
N THR A 213 0.18 -13.11 1.64
CA THR A 213 0.72 -14.22 0.82
C THR A 213 0.55 -13.96 -0.67
N ALA A 214 -0.63 -13.50 -1.06
CA ALA A 214 -0.91 -13.18 -2.46
C ALA A 214 -0.19 -11.90 -2.92
N ILE A 215 -0.10 -10.88 -2.06
CA ILE A 215 0.66 -9.64 -2.32
C ILE A 215 2.14 -9.97 -2.52
N ASN A 216 2.74 -10.76 -1.62
CA ASN A 216 4.14 -11.20 -1.72
C ASN A 216 4.40 -12.01 -3.00
N GLY A 217 3.47 -12.91 -3.36
CA GLY A 217 3.57 -13.66 -4.60
C GLY A 217 3.60 -12.76 -5.83
N LEU A 218 2.72 -11.77 -5.90
CA LEU A 218 2.72 -10.80 -6.99
C LEU A 218 3.97 -9.91 -6.97
N ASN A 219 4.34 -9.36 -5.81
CA ASN A 219 5.53 -8.54 -5.65
C ASN A 219 6.81 -9.26 -6.10
N ALA A 220 6.95 -10.54 -5.75
CA ALA A 220 8.08 -11.37 -6.16
C ALA A 220 8.16 -11.56 -7.70
N GLU A 221 7.01 -11.67 -8.38
CA GLU A 221 6.99 -11.72 -9.84
C GLU A 221 7.30 -10.35 -10.47
N LEU A 222 6.78 -9.27 -9.91
CA LEU A 222 7.07 -7.91 -10.40
C LEU A 222 8.56 -7.54 -10.21
N ALA A 223 9.17 -7.97 -9.12
CA ALA A 223 10.59 -7.72 -8.86
C ALA A 223 11.51 -8.35 -9.92
N LYS A 224 11.11 -9.46 -10.55
CA LYS A 224 11.87 -10.12 -11.62
C LYS A 224 11.90 -9.32 -12.93
N LEU A 225 11.03 -8.32 -13.09
CA LEU A 225 11.03 -7.45 -14.27
C LEU A 225 12.16 -6.42 -14.22
N ALA A 226 12.69 -6.12 -13.04
CA ALA A 226 13.77 -5.16 -12.88
C ALA A 226 15.06 -5.67 -13.52
N ASP A 227 15.76 -4.78 -14.26
CA ASP A 227 17.05 -5.08 -14.92
C ASP A 227 18.26 -4.48 -14.19
N GLY A 228 18.01 -3.64 -13.15
CA GLY A 228 19.03 -2.95 -12.38
C GLY A 228 19.83 -1.88 -13.15
N LYS A 229 19.31 -1.42 -14.30
CA LYS A 229 19.95 -0.42 -15.16
C LYS A 229 19.02 0.75 -15.48
N SER A 230 17.91 0.47 -16.12
CA SER A 230 16.87 1.44 -16.48
C SER A 230 15.50 1.09 -15.88
N LEU A 231 15.37 -0.08 -15.28
CA LEU A 231 14.20 -0.59 -14.62
C LEU A 231 14.57 -1.14 -13.25
N PHE A 232 14.16 -0.45 -12.19
CA PHE A 232 14.47 -0.78 -10.81
C PHE A 232 13.21 -1.22 -10.06
N TYR A 233 13.41 -1.94 -8.95
CA TYR A 233 12.34 -2.34 -8.04
C TYR A 233 12.56 -1.69 -6.68
N LEU A 234 11.53 -1.07 -6.13
CA LEU A 234 11.54 -0.40 -4.82
C LEU A 234 10.52 -1.06 -3.89
N ASP A 235 10.95 -1.48 -2.71
CA ASP A 235 10.08 -2.09 -1.72
C ASP A 235 10.01 -1.24 -0.44
N ALA A 236 8.94 -0.45 -0.33
CA ALA A 236 8.68 0.40 0.83
C ALA A 236 8.02 -0.33 2.00
N ASN A 237 7.74 -1.62 1.91
CA ASN A 237 7.19 -2.40 3.02
C ASN A 237 8.12 -2.37 4.24
N ILE A 238 9.43 -2.28 4.01
CA ILE A 238 10.46 -2.11 5.05
C ILE A 238 10.19 -0.93 6.02
N LEU A 239 9.46 0.10 5.59
CA LEU A 239 9.13 1.27 6.41
C LEU A 239 7.88 1.05 7.28
N PHE A 240 6.98 0.19 6.84
CA PHE A 240 5.61 0.17 7.33
C PHE A 240 5.18 -1.15 7.93
N ASP A 241 5.90 -2.21 7.68
CA ASP A 241 5.61 -3.51 8.25
C ASP A 241 5.94 -3.57 9.75
N ASP A 242 5.21 -4.41 10.45
CA ASP A 242 5.50 -4.84 11.80
C ASP A 242 6.33 -6.14 11.81
N GLU A 243 6.63 -6.64 13.00
CA GLU A 243 7.39 -7.89 13.18
C GLU A 243 6.68 -9.13 12.59
N ALA A 244 5.37 -9.04 12.34
CA ALA A 244 4.60 -10.11 11.71
C ALA A 244 4.65 -10.07 10.18
N GLY A 245 5.35 -9.09 9.60
CA GLY A 245 5.52 -8.93 8.14
C GLY A 245 4.26 -8.45 7.44
N GLY A 246 3.51 -7.59 8.09
CA GLY A 246 2.35 -6.91 7.52
C GLY A 246 2.29 -5.46 7.92
N LEU A 247 1.48 -4.68 7.22
CA LEU A 247 1.28 -3.26 7.54
C LEU A 247 0.93 -3.09 9.03
N SER A 248 1.77 -2.36 9.73
CA SER A 248 1.60 -2.12 11.16
C SER A 248 0.26 -1.44 11.45
N ALA A 249 -0.46 -1.95 12.46
CA ALA A 249 -1.82 -1.52 12.78
C ALA A 249 -1.89 -0.05 13.24
N ASP A 250 -0.82 0.50 13.79
CA ASP A 250 -0.72 1.91 14.20
C ASP A 250 -0.52 2.87 13.01
N LYS A 251 -0.21 2.32 11.83
CA LYS A 251 0.04 3.10 10.60
C LYS A 251 -1.15 3.18 9.66
N SER A 252 -2.24 2.46 9.95
CA SER A 252 -3.42 2.37 9.08
C SER A 252 -4.72 2.32 9.87
N GLY A 253 -5.75 3.02 9.41
CA GLY A 253 -7.10 2.96 10.00
C GLY A 253 -8.01 1.94 9.35
N ASP A 254 -7.73 1.55 8.11
CA ASP A 254 -8.54 0.61 7.32
C ASP A 254 -7.78 -0.67 6.95
N SER A 255 -6.62 -0.87 7.56
CA SER A 255 -5.76 -2.04 7.35
C SER A 255 -5.16 -2.14 5.94
N THR A 256 -5.21 -1.06 5.14
CA THR A 256 -4.76 -1.05 3.73
C THR A 256 -4.02 0.20 3.35
N HIS A 257 -4.55 1.38 3.72
CA HIS A 257 -3.98 2.66 3.39
C HIS A 257 -3.27 3.24 4.60
N LEU A 258 -2.13 3.87 4.36
CA LEU A 258 -1.41 4.59 5.41
C LEU A 258 -2.20 5.81 5.89
N TYR A 259 -2.05 6.17 7.16
CA TYR A 259 -2.43 7.51 7.60
C TYR A 259 -1.60 8.57 6.87
N ALA A 260 -2.19 9.74 6.62
CA ALA A 260 -1.60 10.86 5.87
C ALA A 260 -0.15 11.20 6.30
N LYS A 261 0.14 11.18 7.60
CA LYS A 261 1.45 11.49 8.16
C LYS A 261 2.60 10.61 7.66
N TYR A 262 2.32 9.34 7.26
CA TYR A 262 3.33 8.40 6.82
C TYR A 262 3.67 8.50 5.32
N TYR A 263 2.84 9.16 4.52
CA TYR A 263 3.14 9.38 3.11
C TYR A 263 4.33 10.31 2.89
N ARG A 264 4.58 11.25 3.81
CA ARG A 264 5.78 12.10 3.76
C ARG A 264 7.05 11.26 3.92
N GLU A 265 7.09 10.38 4.91
CA GLU A 265 8.20 9.43 5.12
C GLU A 265 8.44 8.56 3.87
N TRP A 266 7.36 8.07 3.25
CA TRP A 266 7.44 7.30 2.01
C TRP A 266 8.00 8.14 0.85
N GLY A 267 7.53 9.35 0.65
CA GLY A 267 8.03 10.27 -0.38
C GLY A 267 9.52 10.58 -0.22
N GLU A 268 9.95 10.89 0.99
CA GLU A 268 11.35 11.12 1.31
C GLU A 268 12.21 9.88 1.07
N TRP A 269 11.70 8.70 1.41
CA TRP A 269 12.38 7.43 1.15
C TRP A 269 12.51 7.16 -0.36
N ILE A 270 11.45 7.38 -1.15
CA ILE A 270 11.51 7.27 -2.62
C ILE A 270 12.62 8.16 -3.18
N ILE A 271 12.68 9.42 -2.76
CA ILE A 271 13.70 10.38 -3.23
C ILE A 271 15.12 9.87 -2.90
N ARG A 272 15.34 9.38 -1.66
CA ARG A 272 16.64 8.84 -1.26
C ARG A 272 17.03 7.58 -2.06
N GLN A 273 16.09 6.64 -2.25
CA GLN A 273 16.35 5.44 -3.06
C GLN A 273 16.67 5.79 -4.51
N THR A 274 15.93 6.74 -5.07
CA THR A 274 16.18 7.22 -6.43
C THR A 274 17.60 7.82 -6.56
N ALA A 275 17.97 8.69 -5.63
CA ALA A 275 19.31 9.28 -5.63
C ALA A 275 20.42 8.23 -5.51
N SER A 276 20.21 7.21 -4.67
CA SER A 276 21.18 6.09 -4.51
C SER A 276 21.33 5.24 -5.78
N LEU A 277 20.23 5.06 -6.55
CA LEU A 277 20.24 4.18 -7.72
C LEU A 277 20.71 4.88 -9.01
N ILE A 278 20.46 6.18 -9.15
CA ILE A 278 20.76 6.92 -10.38
C ILE A 278 21.55 8.21 -10.17
N GLY A 279 21.86 8.57 -8.93
CA GLY A 279 22.59 9.80 -8.58
C GLY A 279 24.11 9.69 -8.65
N GLU A 280 24.67 8.52 -8.83
CA GLU A 280 26.12 8.27 -8.95
C GLU A 280 26.56 8.21 -10.43
N GLY A 281 26.17 9.20 -11.23
CA GLY A 281 26.53 9.33 -12.63
C GLY A 281 27.39 10.56 -12.91
#